data_0cc28bcdd4afdd5f6a725ac743810a3d
#
_entry.id   0cc28bcdd4afdd5f6a725ac743810a3d
#
_cell.length_a   1.000
_cell.length_b   1.000
_cell.length_c   1.000
_cell.angle_alpha   90.00
_cell.angle_beta   90.00
_cell.angle_gamma   90.00
#
_symmetry.space_group_name_H-M   'P 1'
#
loop_
_entity.id
_entity.type
_entity.pdbx_description
1 polymer ?
#
loop_
_entity_poly.entity_id
_entity_poly.type
_entity_poly.pdbx_seq_one_letter_code
_entity_poly.pdbx_strand_id
1 'polypeptide(L)'
;MNEATNRLILTASVVERDAMRYTPAGLPALNLQLEHASSVQEAGQVRQIKAVMKAVALGANAERLASTAAGSVWRFTGFLATPRNGKHVVFHIQEFLPEPTPLSQQDTPVQPV
;
A
#
# COMPACT_ATOMS: atom_id res chain seq x y z
N MET A 1 -18.92 -18.47 -12.04
CA MET A 1 -17.95 -17.84 -11.27
C MET A 1 -18.04 -16.37 -11.37
N ASN A 2 -17.88 -15.77 -10.26
CA ASN A 2 -18.12 -14.40 -10.20
C ASN A 2 -16.86 -13.65 -10.44
N GLU A 3 -16.96 -12.56 -11.13
CA GLU A 3 -15.82 -11.79 -11.46
C GLU A 3 -15.89 -10.41 -10.87
N ALA A 4 -16.39 -10.30 -9.67
CA ALA A 4 -16.49 -9.02 -9.01
C ALA A 4 -15.12 -8.37 -8.89
N THR A 5 -15.09 -7.07 -9.05
CA THR A 5 -13.86 -6.32 -8.96
C THR A 5 -13.44 -6.14 -7.52
N ASN A 6 -12.19 -6.40 -7.23
CA ASN A 6 -11.63 -6.15 -5.92
C ASN A 6 -10.17 -5.78 -6.14
N ARG A 7 -9.93 -4.48 -6.30
CA ARG A 7 -8.60 -4.01 -6.63
C ARG A 7 -8.37 -2.67 -5.97
N LEU A 8 -7.25 -2.55 -5.32
CA LEU A 8 -6.87 -1.29 -4.69
C LEU A 8 -5.49 -0.89 -5.20
N ILE A 9 -5.35 0.35 -5.60
CA ILE A 9 -4.06 0.92 -5.95
C ILE A 9 -3.86 2.07 -4.99
N LEU A 10 -2.79 2.03 -4.22
CA LEU A 10 -2.59 3.00 -3.17
C LEU A 10 -1.13 3.40 -3.07
N THR A 11 -0.87 4.70 -3.13
CA THR A 11 0.47 5.21 -2.85
C THR A 11 0.57 5.38 -1.36
N ALA A 12 1.58 4.78 -0.75
CA ALA A 12 1.69 4.81 0.69
C ALA A 12 3.12 4.57 1.13
N SER A 13 3.41 4.93 2.36
CA SER A 13 4.71 4.65 2.95
C SER A 13 4.59 3.46 3.90
N VAL A 14 5.69 2.72 4.01
CA VAL A 14 5.77 1.61 4.95
C VAL A 14 6.17 2.20 6.30
N VAL A 15 5.25 2.20 7.26
CA VAL A 15 5.55 2.81 8.55
C VAL A 15 5.86 1.79 9.62
N GLU A 16 5.41 0.55 9.44
CA GLU A 16 5.67 -0.47 10.44
C GLU A 16 5.68 -1.83 9.79
N ARG A 17 6.56 -2.70 10.22
CA ARG A 17 6.62 -4.07 9.75
C ARG A 17 6.76 -4.99 10.95
N ASP A 18 6.01 -6.09 10.93
CA ASP A 18 6.19 -7.13 11.93
C ASP A 18 7.36 -8.01 11.52
N ALA A 19 7.74 -8.91 12.38
CA ALA A 19 8.76 -9.88 12.03
C ALA A 19 8.23 -10.80 10.93
N MET A 20 9.12 -11.22 10.04
CA MET A 20 8.76 -12.15 9.00
C MET A 20 8.26 -13.46 9.62
N ARG A 21 7.18 -13.99 9.10
CA ARG A 21 6.68 -15.29 9.52
C ARG A 21 6.49 -16.16 8.28
N TYR A 22 6.18 -17.41 8.49
CA TYR A 22 6.02 -18.35 7.39
C TYR A 22 4.67 -19.02 7.51
N THR A 23 3.99 -19.17 6.38
CA THR A 23 2.69 -19.85 6.36
C THR A 23 2.93 -21.35 6.54
N PRO A 24 1.87 -22.13 6.81
CA PRO A 24 2.04 -23.58 6.90
C PRO A 24 2.64 -24.19 5.64
N ALA A 25 2.44 -23.56 4.48
CA ALA A 25 3.02 -24.07 3.25
C ALA A 25 4.46 -23.62 3.06
N GLY A 26 5.01 -22.84 3.99
CA GLY A 26 6.40 -22.44 3.92
C GLY A 26 6.63 -21.12 3.20
N LEU A 27 5.60 -20.39 2.87
CA LEU A 27 5.78 -19.11 2.20
C LEU A 27 6.10 -18.02 3.20
N PRO A 28 7.05 -17.14 2.90
CA PRO A 28 7.26 -15.99 3.77
C PRO A 28 6.04 -15.09 3.73
N ALA A 29 5.70 -14.54 4.87
CA ALA A 29 4.57 -13.65 5.00
C ALA A 29 4.99 -12.49 5.88
N LEU A 30 4.66 -11.28 5.45
CA LEU A 30 5.05 -10.08 6.17
C LEU A 30 3.83 -9.21 6.38
N ASN A 31 3.52 -8.92 7.63
CA ASN A 31 2.45 -7.98 7.94
C ASN A 31 3.06 -6.61 8.09
N LEU A 32 2.39 -5.62 7.53
CA LEU A 32 2.90 -4.26 7.63
C LEU A 32 1.77 -3.27 7.82
N GLN A 33 2.15 -2.06 8.14
CA GLN A 33 1.21 -0.99 8.23
C GLN A 33 1.64 0.08 7.24
N LEU A 34 0.71 0.54 6.44
CA LEU A 34 0.96 1.54 5.41
C LEU A 34 0.26 2.82 5.80
N GLU A 35 0.86 3.94 5.45
CA GLU A 35 0.25 5.23 5.70
C GLU A 35 0.15 5.99 4.39
N HIS A 36 -1.03 6.51 4.13
CA HIS A 36 -1.34 7.22 2.90
C HIS A 36 -1.76 8.64 3.22
N ALA A 37 -1.31 9.58 2.41
CA ALA A 37 -1.75 10.96 2.53
C ALA A 37 -1.95 11.51 1.13
N SER A 38 -3.05 12.21 0.93
CA SER A 38 -3.31 12.83 -0.35
C SER A 38 -4.32 13.95 -0.18
N SER A 39 -4.52 14.71 -1.27
CA SER A 39 -5.57 15.70 -1.33
C SER A 39 -6.58 15.23 -2.36
N VAL A 40 -7.83 15.35 -2.04
CA VAL A 40 -8.89 14.97 -2.97
C VAL A 40 -9.95 16.06 -2.95
N GLN A 41 -10.80 16.05 -3.97
CA GLN A 41 -11.96 16.92 -3.97
C GLN A 41 -13.18 16.10 -3.64
N GLU A 42 -13.96 16.60 -2.72
CA GLU A 42 -15.17 15.91 -2.33
C GLU A 42 -16.22 16.96 -2.02
N ALA A 43 -17.37 16.84 -2.63
CA ALA A 43 -18.48 17.77 -2.43
C ALA A 43 -18.04 19.21 -2.68
N GLY A 44 -17.21 19.42 -3.68
CA GLY A 44 -16.80 20.77 -4.06
C GLY A 44 -15.68 21.36 -3.23
N GLN A 45 -15.10 20.59 -2.35
CA GLN A 45 -14.06 21.11 -1.47
C GLN A 45 -12.82 20.22 -1.53
N VAL A 46 -11.66 20.83 -1.34
CA VAL A 46 -10.42 20.09 -1.26
C VAL A 46 -10.28 19.56 0.16
N ARG A 47 -10.00 18.27 0.28
CA ARG A 47 -9.82 17.65 1.58
C ARG A 47 -8.47 16.98 1.67
N GLN A 48 -7.84 17.11 2.81
CA GLN A 48 -6.60 16.40 3.09
C GLN A 48 -6.99 15.05 3.68
N ILE A 49 -6.49 13.98 3.05
CA ILE A 49 -6.86 12.63 3.43
C ILE A 49 -5.64 11.96 4.04
N LYS A 50 -5.85 11.29 5.15
CA LYS A 50 -4.86 10.40 5.73
C LYS A 50 -5.52 9.08 6.02
N ALA A 51 -4.82 8.01 5.74
CA ALA A 51 -5.37 6.68 6.00
C ALA A 51 -4.25 5.76 6.43
N VAL A 52 -4.55 4.89 7.39
CA VAL A 52 -3.62 3.88 7.84
C VAL A 52 -4.25 2.55 7.45
N MET A 53 -3.47 1.71 6.79
CA MET A 53 -3.99 0.46 6.27
C MET A 53 -3.10 -0.68 6.68
N LYS A 54 -3.71 -1.72 7.26
CA LYS A 54 -2.97 -2.95 7.52
C LYS A 54 -2.84 -3.71 6.23
N ALA A 55 -1.67 -4.25 5.99
CA ALA A 55 -1.38 -4.94 4.74
C ALA A 55 -0.58 -6.20 5.00
N VAL A 56 -0.61 -7.09 4.04
CA VAL A 56 0.19 -8.31 4.10
C VAL A 56 0.79 -8.57 2.74
N ALA A 57 2.01 -9.06 2.72
CA ALA A 57 2.67 -9.48 1.50
C ALA A 57 3.10 -10.93 1.69
N LEU A 58 3.02 -11.71 0.62
CA LEU A 58 3.38 -13.12 0.65
C LEU A 58 4.46 -13.40 -0.38
N GLY A 59 5.31 -14.37 -0.09
CA GLY A 59 6.29 -14.84 -1.07
C GLY A 59 7.38 -13.84 -1.33
N ALA A 60 7.73 -13.67 -2.59
CA ALA A 60 8.82 -12.78 -2.97
C ALA A 60 8.56 -11.34 -2.57
N ASN A 61 7.29 -10.90 -2.58
CA ASN A 61 6.97 -9.56 -2.16
C ASN A 61 7.28 -9.35 -0.68
N ALA A 62 7.03 -10.38 0.14
CA ALA A 62 7.33 -10.29 1.56
C ALA A 62 8.82 -10.09 1.75
N GLU A 63 9.63 -10.86 1.02
CA GLU A 63 11.07 -10.76 1.14
C GLU A 63 11.57 -9.41 0.68
N ARG A 64 11.04 -8.91 -0.43
CA ARG A 64 11.47 -7.61 -0.92
C ARG A 64 11.07 -6.48 0.01
N LEU A 65 9.86 -6.53 0.53
CA LEU A 65 9.41 -5.47 1.43
C LEU A 65 10.13 -5.49 2.77
N ALA A 66 10.59 -6.67 3.19
CA ALA A 66 11.30 -6.76 4.45
C ALA A 66 12.61 -5.97 4.42
N SER A 67 13.16 -5.74 3.23
CA SER A 67 14.43 -5.02 3.14
C SER A 67 14.27 -3.58 2.66
N THR A 68 13.05 -3.09 2.50
CA THR A 68 12.89 -1.68 2.11
C THR A 68 13.08 -0.79 3.33
N ALA A 69 13.44 0.45 3.10
CA ALA A 69 13.66 1.38 4.18
C ALA A 69 12.34 1.79 4.82
N ALA A 70 12.34 1.92 6.13
CA ALA A 70 11.16 2.42 6.83
C ALA A 70 10.87 3.83 6.32
N GLY A 71 9.61 4.11 6.08
CA GLY A 71 9.22 5.41 5.54
C GLY A 71 9.28 5.51 4.03
N SER A 72 9.77 4.47 3.36
CA SER A 72 9.84 4.52 1.91
C SER A 72 8.43 4.50 1.31
N VAL A 73 8.28 5.18 0.19
CA VAL A 73 6.98 5.37 -0.44
C VAL A 73 6.92 4.56 -1.72
N TRP A 74 5.82 3.83 -1.88
CA TRP A 74 5.64 2.96 -3.03
C TRP A 74 4.21 3.05 -3.52
N ARG A 75 4.00 2.65 -4.76
CA ARG A 75 2.64 2.48 -5.27
C ARG A 75 2.32 0.99 -5.16
N PHE A 76 1.35 0.66 -4.33
CA PHE A 76 0.97 -0.72 -4.07
C PHE A 76 -0.30 -1.06 -4.84
N THR A 77 -0.35 -2.26 -5.40
CA THR A 77 -1.55 -2.75 -6.06
C THR A 77 -1.90 -4.10 -5.43
N GLY A 78 -3.17 -4.32 -5.19
CA GLY A 78 -3.60 -5.58 -4.62
C GLY A 78 -5.10 -5.60 -4.39
N PHE A 79 -5.51 -6.34 -3.40
CA PHE A 79 -6.93 -6.51 -3.12
C PHE A 79 -7.19 -6.51 -1.62
N LEU A 80 -8.45 -6.42 -1.25
CA LEU A 80 -8.85 -6.41 0.15
C LEU A 80 -9.48 -7.72 0.51
N ALA A 81 -9.17 -8.23 1.70
CA ALA A 81 -9.79 -9.43 2.20
C ALA A 81 -9.86 -9.34 3.72
N THR A 82 -10.87 -9.97 4.31
CA THR A 82 -10.97 -10.03 5.76
C THR A 82 -10.40 -11.37 6.19
N PRO A 83 -9.43 -11.38 7.09
CA PRO A 83 -8.86 -12.64 7.56
C PRO A 83 -9.93 -13.50 8.22
N ARG A 84 -9.69 -14.82 8.22
CA ARG A 84 -10.68 -15.76 8.71
C ARG A 84 -11.23 -15.40 10.08
N ASN A 85 -10.40 -15.02 11.00
CA ASN A 85 -10.86 -14.70 12.35
C ASN A 85 -10.86 -13.21 12.62
N GLY A 86 -10.73 -12.39 11.57
CA GLY A 86 -10.66 -10.95 11.75
C GLY A 86 -11.98 -10.29 11.48
N LYS A 87 -12.05 -9.01 11.79
CA LYS A 87 -13.24 -8.22 11.58
C LYS A 87 -13.02 -7.12 10.57
N HIS A 88 -11.79 -6.85 10.22
CA HIS A 88 -11.48 -5.72 9.34
C HIS A 88 -10.73 -6.21 8.12
N VAL A 89 -10.84 -5.44 7.05
CA VAL A 89 -10.13 -5.81 5.82
C VAL A 89 -8.65 -5.59 5.99
N VAL A 90 -7.89 -6.39 5.25
CA VAL A 90 -6.44 -6.27 5.16
C VAL A 90 -6.12 -6.17 3.67
N PHE A 91 -5.17 -5.32 3.34
CA PHE A 91 -4.76 -5.11 1.95
C PHE A 91 -3.69 -6.15 1.61
N HIS A 92 -3.99 -7.01 0.64
CA HIS A 92 -3.04 -8.02 0.19
C HIS A 92 -2.25 -7.42 -0.97
N ILE A 93 -0.96 -7.27 -0.80
CA ILE A 93 -0.12 -6.63 -1.79
C ILE A 93 0.28 -7.63 -2.84
N GLN A 94 -0.11 -7.40 -4.10
CA GLN A 94 0.26 -8.25 -5.21
C GLN A 94 1.46 -7.69 -5.96
N GLU A 95 1.64 -6.36 -5.91
CA GLU A 95 2.70 -5.74 -6.65
C GLU A 95 3.02 -4.40 -6.00
N PHE A 96 4.28 -4.00 -6.00
CA PHE A 96 4.60 -2.66 -5.56
C PHE A 96 5.76 -2.14 -6.39
N LEU A 97 5.65 -0.88 -6.76
CA LEU A 97 6.62 -0.22 -7.62
C LEU A 97 6.98 1.12 -7.01
N PRO A 98 8.16 1.63 -7.33
CA PRO A 98 8.50 2.96 -6.84
C PRO A 98 7.45 3.95 -7.30
N GLU A 99 7.11 4.88 -6.45
CA GLU A 99 6.18 5.91 -6.83
C GLU A 99 6.82 6.70 -7.97
N PRO A 100 6.08 6.99 -9.04
CA PRO A 100 6.64 7.76 -10.13
C PRO A 100 7.17 9.07 -9.61
N THR A 101 8.32 9.44 -10.17
CA THR A 101 9.02 10.53 -9.64
C THR A 101 8.25 11.77 -9.68
N PRO A 102 8.30 12.56 -8.70
CA PRO A 102 7.61 13.80 -8.72
C PRO A 102 8.22 14.78 -9.68
N LEU A 103 9.11 14.32 -10.52
CA LEU A 103 9.56 15.15 -11.54
C LEU A 103 8.44 15.80 -12.20
N SER A 104 7.42 15.06 -12.46
CA SER A 104 6.30 15.61 -13.09
C SER A 104 5.63 16.60 -12.22
N GLN A 105 5.87 16.55 -10.96
CA GLN A 105 5.23 17.46 -10.15
C GLN A 105 6.03 18.62 -9.95
N GLN A 106 7.30 18.46 -10.00
CA GLN A 106 8.08 19.53 -9.82
C GLN A 106 8.00 20.46 -10.81
N ASP A 107 7.73 20.03 -11.82
CA ASP A 107 7.58 20.89 -12.81
C ASP A 107 6.58 21.74 -12.55
N THR A 108 6.36 21.55 -11.77
CA THR A 108 5.65 22.10 -11.61
C THR A 108 5.69 23.06 -11.12
N PRO A 109 5.96 23.04 -10.91
CA PRO A 109 5.98 23.74 -10.60
C PRO A 109 6.26 24.62 -11.01
N VAL A 110 6.60 24.55 -11.11
CA VAL A 110 6.90 25.04 -11.57
C VAL A 110 6.34 25.82 -12.12
N GLN A 111 6.07 26.01 -12.10
CA GLN A 111 5.66 26.43 -12.56
C GLN A 111 5.44 27.36 -12.58
N PRO A 112 5.49 27.76 -12.54
CA PRO A 112 5.35 28.45 -12.47
C PRO A 112 5.15 29.20 -12.80
N VAL A 113 5.18 29.33 -12.83
CA VAL A 113 4.95 29.84 -13.08
C VAL A 113 4.80 30.23 -13.31
#